data_1820acb11d921426cded6c28367fdb9a
#
_entry.id   1820acb11d921426cded6c28367fdb9a
#
_cell.length_a   1.000
_cell.length_b   1.000
_cell.length_c   1.000
_cell.angle_alpha   90.00
_cell.angle_beta   90.00
_cell.angle_gamma   90.00
#
_symmetry.space_group_name_H-M   'P 1'
#
loop_
_entity.id
_entity.type
_entity.pdbx_description
1 polymer ?
#
loop_
_entity_poly.entity_id
_entity_poly.type
_entity_poly.pdbx_seq_one_letter_code
_entity_poly.pdbx_strand_id
1 'polypeptide(L)'
;MNKSDSILIDSFKKRYASDFYNLNKAWIEESWQLEESDIKDLSDPEKYIIEKGGEVFFAIKNDQVIATAAMVYPKNKVFELAKMTVAKEFRGIGVANKLMDRCIEFAKEKAADKIFLITNSSLLIARNLYDKYGFKEIELDSDKYGNRGNVKMSLYLNEKSCVE
;
A
#
# COMPACT_ATOMS: atom_id res chain seq x y z
N MET A 1 -2.66 -6.65 29.45
CA MET A 1 -2.72 -5.99 28.13
C MET A 1 -4.17 -5.67 27.81
N ASN A 2 -4.48 -4.42 27.67
CA ASN A 2 -5.85 -3.97 27.38
C ASN A 2 -6.23 -4.35 25.96
N LYS A 3 -7.34 -5.09 25.77
CA LYS A 3 -7.83 -5.45 24.41
C LYS A 3 -8.01 -4.22 23.51
N SER A 4 -8.16 -3.03 24.10
CA SER A 4 -8.33 -1.78 23.37
C SER A 4 -7.09 -1.30 22.61
N ASP A 5 -5.90 -1.85 22.95
CA ASP A 5 -4.64 -1.41 22.32
C ASP A 5 -4.19 -2.30 21.17
N SER A 6 -4.91 -3.39 20.87
CA SER A 6 -4.54 -4.27 19.77
C SER A 6 -5.01 -3.73 18.43
N ILE A 7 -4.11 -3.83 17.44
CA ILE A 7 -4.40 -3.45 16.06
C ILE A 7 -4.67 -4.72 15.27
N LEU A 8 -5.84 -4.76 14.62
CA LEU A 8 -6.25 -5.86 13.75
C LEU A 8 -6.04 -5.48 12.29
N ILE A 9 -5.63 -6.44 11.47
CA ILE A 9 -5.56 -6.26 10.01
C ILE A 9 -6.71 -7.06 9.39
N ASP A 10 -7.53 -6.38 8.60
CA ASP A 10 -8.66 -6.98 7.91
C ASP A 10 -8.55 -6.73 6.41
N SER A 11 -9.12 -7.61 5.61
CA SER A 11 -9.20 -7.45 4.15
C SER A 11 -10.40 -6.60 3.77
N PHE A 12 -10.51 -6.25 2.48
CA PHE A 12 -11.56 -5.38 1.97
C PHE A 12 -12.95 -5.90 2.32
N LYS A 13 -13.79 -4.96 2.78
CA LYS A 13 -15.24 -5.11 2.93
C LYS A 13 -15.89 -3.80 2.50
N LYS A 14 -17.09 -3.87 1.96
CA LYS A 14 -17.79 -2.66 1.47
C LYS A 14 -17.89 -1.56 2.52
N ARG A 15 -18.03 -1.93 3.79
CA ARG A 15 -18.10 -0.95 4.89
C ARG A 15 -16.82 -0.14 5.07
N TYR A 16 -15.68 -0.60 4.52
CA TYR A 16 -14.40 0.11 4.58
C TYR A 16 -14.14 1.01 3.38
N ALA A 17 -15.02 1.01 2.37
CA ALA A 17 -14.78 1.74 1.14
C ALA A 17 -14.60 3.24 1.37
N SER A 18 -15.41 3.85 2.23
CA SER A 18 -15.27 5.27 2.55
C SER A 18 -13.98 5.57 3.32
N ASP A 19 -13.55 4.66 4.20
CA ASP A 19 -12.29 4.81 4.92
C ASP A 19 -11.10 4.80 3.97
N PHE A 20 -11.12 3.91 2.99
CA PHE A 20 -10.09 3.84 1.96
C PHE A 20 -9.97 5.16 1.21
N TYR A 21 -11.09 5.70 0.76
CA TYR A 21 -11.14 6.99 0.07
C TYR A 21 -10.63 8.12 0.96
N ASN A 22 -11.19 8.25 2.15
CA ASN A 22 -10.89 9.37 3.05
C ASN A 22 -9.46 9.39 3.55
N LEU A 23 -8.89 8.23 3.91
CA LEU A 23 -7.51 8.12 4.35
C LEU A 23 -6.54 8.56 3.26
N ASN A 24 -6.75 8.10 2.04
CA ASN A 24 -5.88 8.44 0.92
C ASN A 24 -6.03 9.90 0.50
N LYS A 25 -7.26 10.41 0.47
CA LYS A 25 -7.52 11.82 0.16
C LYS A 25 -6.81 12.72 1.16
N ALA A 26 -6.93 12.44 2.45
CA ALA A 26 -6.29 13.25 3.50
C ALA A 26 -4.76 13.25 3.33
N TRP A 27 -4.16 12.10 3.04
CA TRP A 27 -2.73 12.00 2.83
C TRP A 27 -2.26 12.78 1.58
N ILE A 28 -2.96 12.61 0.47
CA ILE A 28 -2.63 13.31 -0.79
C ILE A 28 -2.69 14.83 -0.57
N GLU A 29 -3.74 15.30 0.07
CA GLU A 29 -3.97 16.73 0.28
C GLU A 29 -3.00 17.38 1.28
N GLU A 30 -2.22 16.59 2.04
CA GLU A 30 -1.15 17.13 2.89
C GLU A 30 -0.05 17.83 2.07
N SER A 31 0.23 17.35 0.86
CA SER A 31 1.37 17.82 0.05
C SER A 31 1.05 18.02 -1.43
N TRP A 32 -0.07 17.52 -1.91
CA TRP A 32 -0.44 17.56 -3.33
C TRP A 32 -1.93 17.84 -3.48
N GLN A 33 -2.40 17.81 -4.72
CA GLN A 33 -3.82 17.92 -5.04
C GLN A 33 -4.35 16.57 -5.52
N LEU A 34 -5.60 16.30 -5.14
CA LEU A 34 -6.31 15.10 -5.60
C LEU A 34 -6.62 15.25 -7.09
N GLU A 35 -6.17 14.30 -7.89
CA GLU A 35 -6.37 14.30 -9.34
C GLU A 35 -7.50 13.36 -9.74
N GLU A 36 -8.00 13.49 -10.96
CA GLU A 36 -9.11 12.69 -11.48
C GLU A 36 -8.77 11.19 -11.46
N SER A 37 -7.53 10.82 -11.79
CA SER A 37 -7.09 9.43 -11.74
C SER A 37 -7.13 8.85 -10.32
N ASP A 38 -6.82 9.66 -9.31
CA ASP A 38 -6.93 9.26 -7.91
C ASP A 38 -8.38 8.98 -7.53
N ILE A 39 -9.28 9.88 -7.92
CA ILE A 39 -10.72 9.75 -7.62
C ILE A 39 -11.27 8.43 -8.17
N LYS A 40 -10.88 8.06 -9.37
CA LYS A 40 -11.32 6.82 -10.01
C LYS A 40 -10.93 5.60 -9.17
N ASP A 41 -9.64 5.47 -8.83
CA ASP A 41 -9.15 4.32 -8.08
C ASP A 41 -9.69 4.27 -6.65
N LEU A 42 -9.82 5.43 -6.01
CA LEU A 42 -10.25 5.52 -4.62
C LEU A 42 -11.77 5.40 -4.44
N SER A 43 -12.55 5.69 -5.49
CA SER A 43 -14.01 5.66 -5.41
C SER A 43 -14.60 4.26 -5.53
N ASP A 44 -13.90 3.35 -6.21
CA ASP A 44 -14.40 2.00 -6.43
C ASP A 44 -13.28 0.96 -6.38
N PRO A 45 -12.73 0.71 -5.18
CA PRO A 45 -11.65 -0.26 -5.03
C PRO A 45 -12.10 -1.69 -5.35
N GLU A 46 -13.37 -2.03 -5.16
CA GLU A 46 -13.89 -3.35 -5.50
C GLU A 46 -13.70 -3.61 -7.00
N LYS A 47 -14.11 -2.67 -7.85
CA LYS A 47 -14.00 -2.81 -9.30
C LYS A 47 -12.56 -2.73 -9.80
N TYR A 48 -11.80 -1.74 -9.31
CA TYR A 48 -10.48 -1.42 -9.87
C TYR A 48 -9.33 -2.18 -9.24
N ILE A 49 -9.53 -2.79 -8.08
CA ILE A 49 -8.49 -3.53 -7.36
C ILE A 49 -8.88 -4.97 -7.12
N ILE A 50 -9.98 -5.20 -6.40
CA ILE A 50 -10.38 -6.56 -5.98
C ILE A 50 -10.74 -7.44 -7.17
N GLU A 51 -11.62 -6.97 -8.04
CA GLU A 51 -12.06 -7.74 -9.21
C GLU A 51 -10.92 -8.05 -10.19
N LYS A 52 -9.84 -7.28 -10.11
CA LYS A 52 -8.65 -7.48 -10.95
C LYS A 52 -7.59 -8.39 -10.33
N GLY A 53 -7.90 -9.00 -9.20
CA GLY A 53 -7.01 -9.94 -8.53
C GLY A 53 -6.18 -9.35 -7.39
N GLY A 54 -6.38 -8.08 -7.08
CA GLY A 54 -5.71 -7.41 -5.98
C GLY A 54 -6.46 -7.55 -4.65
N GLU A 55 -5.99 -6.85 -3.65
CA GLU A 55 -6.61 -6.80 -2.33
C GLU A 55 -6.34 -5.45 -1.67
N VAL A 56 -7.20 -5.06 -0.75
CA VAL A 56 -7.00 -3.88 0.08
C VAL A 56 -7.07 -4.30 1.54
N PHE A 57 -6.06 -3.93 2.31
CA PHE A 57 -5.98 -4.24 3.73
C PHE A 57 -6.20 -2.99 4.58
N PHE A 58 -6.76 -3.20 5.75
CA PHE A 58 -7.08 -2.13 6.70
C PHE A 58 -6.56 -2.49 8.07
N ALA A 59 -5.97 -1.50 8.75
CA ALA A 59 -5.61 -1.62 10.15
C ALA A 59 -6.72 -1.00 10.98
N ILE A 60 -7.18 -1.73 11.99
CA ILE A 60 -8.33 -1.35 12.80
C ILE A 60 -7.93 -1.34 14.27
N LYS A 61 -8.22 -0.23 14.95
CA LYS A 61 -7.99 -0.06 16.37
C LYS A 61 -9.25 0.49 17.01
N ASN A 62 -9.77 -0.18 18.05
CA ASN A 62 -11.01 0.22 18.74
C ASN A 62 -12.15 0.47 17.75
N ASP A 63 -12.35 -0.48 16.82
CA ASP A 63 -13.40 -0.43 15.78
C ASP A 63 -13.26 0.73 14.78
N GLN A 64 -12.14 1.46 14.83
CA GLN A 64 -11.84 2.54 13.89
C GLN A 64 -10.79 2.09 12.87
N VAL A 65 -11.05 2.34 11.60
CA VAL A 65 -10.04 2.13 10.55
C VAL A 65 -9.02 3.26 10.64
N ILE A 66 -7.77 2.91 10.91
CA ILE A 66 -6.68 3.89 11.13
C ILE A 66 -5.63 3.91 10.02
N ALA A 67 -5.64 2.90 9.14
CA ALA A 67 -4.65 2.81 8.07
C ALA A 67 -5.14 1.85 6.99
N THR A 68 -4.55 1.95 5.81
CA THR A 68 -4.88 1.08 4.68
C THR A 68 -3.67 0.90 3.77
N ALA A 69 -3.67 -0.19 3.00
CA ALA A 69 -2.69 -0.45 1.94
C ALA A 69 -3.35 -1.32 0.87
N ALA A 70 -3.06 -1.05 -0.39
CA ALA A 70 -3.58 -1.81 -1.50
C ALA A 70 -2.48 -2.62 -2.17
N MET A 71 -2.82 -3.86 -2.54
CA MET A 71 -2.02 -4.72 -3.40
C MET A 71 -2.73 -4.80 -4.74
N VAL A 72 -2.20 -4.08 -5.71
CA VAL A 72 -2.75 -4.03 -7.06
C VAL A 72 -2.05 -5.09 -7.92
N TYR A 73 -2.81 -5.82 -8.71
CA TYR A 73 -2.26 -6.87 -9.57
C TYR A 73 -2.26 -6.43 -11.03
N PRO A 74 -1.13 -5.88 -11.53
CA PRO A 74 -1.04 -5.53 -12.94
C PRO A 74 -1.03 -6.75 -13.86
N LYS A 75 -0.21 -7.76 -13.60
CA LYS A 75 -0.18 -9.07 -14.30
C LYS A 75 1.11 -9.87 -13.98
N ASN A 76 1.17 -11.11 -14.45
CA ASN A 76 2.41 -11.91 -14.49
C ASN A 76 3.07 -12.13 -13.13
N LYS A 77 2.27 -12.43 -12.11
CA LYS A 77 2.76 -12.70 -10.76
C LYS A 77 3.52 -11.52 -10.13
N VAL A 78 3.18 -10.31 -10.55
CA VAL A 78 3.75 -9.09 -9.99
C VAL A 78 2.65 -8.27 -9.36
N PHE A 79 2.85 -7.85 -8.11
CA PHE A 79 1.93 -6.93 -7.44
C PHE A 79 2.57 -5.56 -7.27
N GLU A 80 1.73 -4.53 -7.31
CA GLU A 80 2.12 -3.18 -6.91
C GLU A 80 1.57 -2.91 -5.52
N LEU A 81 2.44 -2.54 -4.58
CA LEU A 81 2.03 -1.99 -3.29
C LEU A 81 1.73 -0.52 -3.48
N ALA A 82 0.49 -0.13 -3.28
CA ALA A 82 0.02 1.23 -3.52
C ALA A 82 -0.93 1.69 -2.42
N LYS A 83 -1.17 2.99 -2.35
CA LYS A 83 -2.19 3.54 -1.47
C LYS A 83 -1.98 3.16 0.01
N MET A 84 -0.71 3.05 0.45
CA MET A 84 -0.41 2.82 1.86
C MET A 84 -0.41 4.15 2.59
N THR A 85 -1.32 4.28 3.54
CA THR A 85 -1.44 5.50 4.33
C THR A 85 -1.92 5.18 5.74
N VAL A 86 -1.38 5.91 6.71
CA VAL A 86 -1.75 5.82 8.12
C VAL A 86 -2.33 7.15 8.53
N ALA A 87 -3.46 7.14 9.24
CA ALA A 87 -4.05 8.35 9.79
C ALA A 87 -3.01 9.07 10.65
N LYS A 88 -2.96 10.40 10.54
CA LYS A 88 -1.91 11.22 11.13
C LYS A 88 -1.70 10.96 12.62
N GLU A 89 -2.79 10.78 13.37
CA GLU A 89 -2.77 10.57 14.82
C GLU A 89 -2.17 9.22 15.22
N PHE A 90 -2.07 8.28 14.29
CA PHE A 90 -1.60 6.91 14.54
C PHE A 90 -0.26 6.59 13.91
N ARG A 91 0.44 7.59 13.39
CA ARG A 91 1.78 7.41 12.80
C ARG A 91 2.83 7.21 13.88
N GLY A 92 3.86 6.42 13.55
CA GLY A 92 5.00 6.21 14.44
C GLY A 92 4.82 5.13 15.49
N ILE A 93 3.76 4.32 15.42
CA ILE A 93 3.49 3.24 16.38
C ILE A 93 3.52 1.84 15.75
N GLY A 94 4.09 1.71 14.55
CA GLY A 94 4.28 0.41 13.90
C GLY A 94 3.10 -0.10 13.06
N VAL A 95 2.11 0.74 12.77
CA VAL A 95 0.94 0.33 11.97
C VAL A 95 1.34 -0.04 10.55
N ALA A 96 2.21 0.77 9.92
CA ALA A 96 2.69 0.50 8.57
C ALA A 96 3.43 -0.83 8.47
N ASN A 97 4.18 -1.21 9.51
CA ASN A 97 4.86 -2.51 9.55
C ASN A 97 3.84 -3.66 9.51
N LYS A 98 2.77 -3.56 10.26
CA LYS A 98 1.72 -4.60 10.28
C LYS A 98 1.05 -4.74 8.92
N LEU A 99 0.77 -3.62 8.24
CA LEU A 99 0.21 -3.64 6.89
C LEU A 99 1.22 -4.22 5.89
N MET A 100 2.47 -3.83 5.98
CA MET A 100 3.53 -4.36 5.09
C MET A 100 3.67 -5.87 5.26
N ASP A 101 3.70 -6.36 6.49
CA ASP A 101 3.77 -7.80 6.77
C ASP A 101 2.61 -8.55 6.11
N ARG A 102 1.40 -8.01 6.22
CA ARG A 102 0.21 -8.64 5.63
C ARG A 102 0.24 -8.59 4.11
N CYS A 103 0.68 -7.48 3.53
CA CYS A 103 0.79 -7.35 2.08
C CYS A 103 1.80 -8.35 1.49
N ILE A 104 2.95 -8.51 2.14
CA ILE A 104 3.96 -9.47 1.71
C ILE A 104 3.44 -10.90 1.83
N GLU A 105 2.77 -11.21 2.94
CA GLU A 105 2.13 -12.52 3.15
C GLU A 105 1.12 -12.82 2.04
N PHE A 106 0.27 -11.85 1.70
CA PHE A 106 -0.71 -11.98 0.62
C PHE A 106 -0.03 -12.29 -0.72
N ALA A 107 1.02 -11.56 -1.06
CA ALA A 107 1.75 -11.79 -2.30
C ALA A 107 2.35 -13.19 -2.34
N LYS A 108 2.88 -13.69 -1.22
CA LYS A 108 3.41 -15.04 -1.11
C LYS A 108 2.31 -16.10 -1.24
N GLU A 109 1.14 -15.87 -0.63
CA GLU A 109 -0.03 -16.75 -0.77
C GLU A 109 -0.46 -16.88 -2.23
N LYS A 110 -0.30 -15.83 -3.02
CA LYS A 110 -0.61 -15.81 -4.45
C LYS A 110 0.54 -16.29 -5.32
N ALA A 111 1.62 -16.80 -4.73
CA ALA A 111 2.82 -17.24 -5.43
C ALA A 111 3.40 -16.16 -6.36
N ALA A 112 3.35 -14.92 -5.92
CA ALA A 112 3.91 -13.79 -6.68
C ALA A 112 5.45 -13.87 -6.70
N ASP A 113 6.04 -13.39 -7.79
CA ASP A 113 7.49 -13.33 -7.93
C ASP A 113 8.08 -12.09 -7.28
N LYS A 114 7.37 -10.97 -7.37
CA LYS A 114 7.86 -9.70 -6.79
C LYS A 114 6.74 -8.72 -6.49
N ILE A 115 7.09 -7.76 -5.65
CA ILE A 115 6.27 -6.59 -5.36
C ILE A 115 7.08 -5.37 -5.79
N PHE A 116 6.46 -4.43 -6.49
CA PHE A 116 7.07 -3.12 -6.71
C PHE A 116 6.21 -2.03 -6.10
N LEU A 117 6.79 -0.87 -5.93
CA LEU A 117 6.08 0.32 -5.49
C LEU A 117 6.69 1.55 -6.16
N ILE A 118 5.90 2.62 -6.21
CA ILE A 118 6.35 3.92 -6.70
C ILE A 118 6.13 4.92 -5.57
N THR A 119 7.18 5.63 -5.20
CA THR A 119 7.16 6.56 -4.09
C THR A 119 7.82 7.88 -4.49
N ASN A 120 7.97 8.79 -3.55
CA ASN A 120 8.65 10.06 -3.77
C ASN A 120 9.91 10.15 -2.91
N SER A 121 10.99 10.65 -3.48
CA SER A 121 12.28 10.78 -2.80
C SER A 121 12.22 11.65 -1.55
N SER A 122 11.24 12.56 -1.46
CA SER A 122 11.04 13.40 -0.28
C SER A 122 10.42 12.67 0.90
N LEU A 123 9.83 11.49 0.68
CA LEU A 123 9.15 10.71 1.72
C LEU A 123 10.15 9.81 2.44
N LEU A 124 11.02 10.40 3.26
CA LEU A 124 12.14 9.69 3.90
C LEU A 124 11.70 8.57 4.85
N ILE A 125 10.64 8.79 5.60
CA ILE A 125 10.10 7.79 6.54
C ILE A 125 9.61 6.56 5.78
N ALA A 126 8.88 6.78 4.68
CA ALA A 126 8.39 5.70 3.83
C ALA A 126 9.56 4.93 3.19
N ARG A 127 10.55 5.64 2.66
CA ARG A 127 11.73 5.01 2.07
C ARG A 127 12.51 4.17 3.07
N ASN A 128 12.66 4.65 4.29
CA ASN A 128 13.33 3.88 5.35
C ASN A 128 12.57 2.59 5.66
N LEU A 129 11.24 2.64 5.67
CA LEU A 129 10.41 1.45 5.85
C LEU A 129 10.65 0.45 4.71
N TYR A 130 10.63 0.91 3.47
CA TYR A 130 10.84 0.05 2.31
C TYR A 130 12.24 -0.57 2.30
N ASP A 131 13.28 0.22 2.60
CA ASP A 131 14.65 -0.27 2.71
C ASP A 131 14.76 -1.37 3.77
N LYS A 132 14.12 -1.18 4.91
CA LYS A 132 14.11 -2.15 6.01
C LYS A 132 13.52 -3.50 5.58
N TYR A 133 12.50 -3.49 4.72
CA TYR A 133 11.89 -4.71 4.21
C TYR A 133 12.65 -5.33 3.03
N GLY A 134 13.72 -4.70 2.57
CA GLY A 134 14.55 -5.25 1.51
C GLY A 134 14.20 -4.77 0.10
N PHE A 135 13.33 -3.78 -0.03
CA PHE A 135 13.07 -3.15 -1.32
C PHE A 135 14.32 -2.46 -1.84
N LYS A 136 14.58 -2.59 -3.13
CA LYS A 136 15.72 -1.95 -3.82
C LYS A 136 15.19 -1.01 -4.89
N GLU A 137 15.84 0.14 -5.01
CA GLU A 137 15.53 1.10 -6.07
C GLU A 137 15.86 0.52 -7.44
N ILE A 138 14.93 0.65 -8.38
CA ILE A 138 15.09 0.23 -9.77
C ILE A 138 14.69 1.39 -10.69
N GLU A 139 14.93 1.23 -12.00
CA GLU A 139 14.58 2.24 -12.99
C GLU A 139 13.09 2.53 -12.98
N LEU A 140 12.74 3.82 -12.96
CA LEU A 140 11.35 4.27 -13.09
C LEU A 140 10.98 4.34 -14.56
N ASP A 141 10.06 3.50 -14.95
CA ASP A 141 9.59 3.34 -16.34
C ASP A 141 8.12 3.78 -16.52
N SER A 142 7.59 4.55 -15.56
CA SER A 142 6.19 4.94 -15.56
C SER A 142 6.03 6.36 -15.02
N ASP A 143 5.07 7.09 -15.59
CA ASP A 143 4.66 8.41 -15.11
C ASP A 143 3.27 8.37 -14.44
N LYS A 144 2.83 7.17 -14.05
CA LYS A 144 1.49 6.90 -13.49
C LYS A 144 1.06 7.90 -12.41
N TYR A 145 1.99 8.30 -11.55
CA TYR A 145 1.68 9.19 -10.42
C TYR A 145 2.19 10.63 -10.63
N GLY A 146 2.66 10.97 -11.84
CA GLY A 146 3.19 12.30 -12.13
C GLY A 146 4.31 12.68 -11.16
N ASN A 147 4.24 13.89 -10.63
CA ASN A 147 5.27 14.43 -9.73
C ASN A 147 5.32 13.75 -8.36
N ARG A 148 4.29 13.00 -7.97
CA ARG A 148 4.28 12.28 -6.70
C ARG A 148 5.11 11.01 -6.71
N GLY A 149 5.41 10.48 -7.91
CA GLY A 149 6.11 9.21 -8.04
C GLY A 149 7.39 9.33 -8.85
N ASN A 150 8.51 9.64 -8.21
CA ASN A 150 9.80 9.77 -8.87
C ASN A 150 10.80 8.67 -8.51
N VAL A 151 10.42 7.69 -7.70
CA VAL A 151 11.27 6.57 -7.31
C VAL A 151 10.46 5.28 -7.40
N LYS A 152 11.01 4.27 -8.09
CA LYS A 152 10.44 2.92 -8.14
C LYS A 152 11.33 1.98 -7.35
N MET A 153 10.73 1.11 -6.54
CA MET A 153 11.45 0.12 -5.75
C MET A 153 10.81 -1.24 -5.94
N SER A 154 11.59 -2.31 -5.80
CA SER A 154 11.07 -3.67 -5.91
C SER A 154 11.62 -4.59 -4.84
N LEU A 155 10.83 -5.60 -4.50
CA LEU A 155 11.17 -6.69 -3.59
C LEU A 155 10.89 -8.01 -4.28
N TYR A 156 11.92 -8.83 -4.46
CA TYR A 156 11.76 -10.20 -4.98
C TYR A 156 11.37 -11.14 -3.84
N LEU A 157 10.40 -12.02 -4.11
CA LEU A 157 9.83 -12.91 -3.10
C LEU A 157 10.40 -14.32 -3.13
N ASN A 158 11.17 -14.65 -4.17
CA ASN A 158 11.84 -15.94 -4.26
C ASN A 158 13.22 -15.78 -4.88
N GLU A 159 14.13 -16.71 -4.56
CA GLU A 159 15.53 -16.64 -4.99
C GLU A 159 15.70 -16.74 -6.52
N LYS A 160 14.79 -17.43 -7.21
CA LYS A 160 14.85 -17.58 -8.67
C LYS A 160 14.60 -16.27 -9.40
N SER A 161 13.83 -15.37 -8.80
CA SER A 161 13.50 -14.07 -9.38
C SER A 161 14.62 -13.05 -9.21
N CYS A 162 15.55 -13.30 -8.30
CA CYS A 162 16.67 -12.39 -8.03
C CYS A 162 17.81 -12.50 -9.05
N VAL A 163 17.81 -13.50 -9.92
CA VAL A 163 18.92 -13.82 -10.82
C VAL A 163 18.79 -13.11 -12.18
N GLU A 164 17.68 -12.48 -12.43
CA GLU A 164 17.46 -11.69 -13.65
C GLU A 164 17.90 -10.23 -13.42
#